data_fed1cf01ce09713f14c3cd7a0196f39b
#
_entry.id   fed1cf01ce09713f14c3cd7a0196f39b
#
_cell.length_a   1.000
_cell.length_b   1.000
_cell.length_c   1.000
_cell.angle_alpha   90.00
_cell.angle_beta   90.00
_cell.angle_gamma   90.00
#
_symmetry.space_group_name_H-M   'P 1'
#
loop_
_entity.id
_entity.type
_entity.pdbx_description
1 polymer ?
#
loop_
_entity_poly.entity_id
_entity_poly.type
_entity_poly.pdbx_seq_one_letter_code
_entity_poly.pdbx_strand_id
1 'polypeptide(L)'
;MFITDDDYSVLVREEIKDILLENYSETKLRAAEQMAIDQVKNYLSGKYDTGEIFSRTGDARNSHIVMITLDCALYHLYTPIPRKMPETRAQRYQDAIDWLKLVAKGEGTADLPKIKNESGETLSGIRFTSKYTAENNRW
;
A
#
# COMPACT_ATOMS: atom_id res chain seq x y z
N MET A 1 5.82 -4.10 13.97
CA MET A 1 5.94 -3.02 13.01
C MET A 1 5.91 -3.57 11.59
N PHE A 2 5.09 -3.01 10.74
CA PHE A 2 4.96 -3.51 9.38
C PHE A 2 6.20 -3.25 8.53
N ILE A 3 6.75 -2.04 8.61
CA ILE A 3 7.98 -1.67 7.92
C ILE A 3 9.13 -1.66 8.92
N THR A 4 10.26 -2.23 8.54
CA THR A 4 11.45 -2.27 9.38
C THR A 4 12.61 -1.58 8.68
N ASP A 5 13.66 -1.26 9.43
CA ASP A 5 14.84 -0.61 8.86
C ASP A 5 15.54 -1.49 7.82
N ASP A 6 15.45 -2.81 7.95
CA ASP A 6 16.02 -3.74 6.97
C ASP A 6 15.33 -3.63 5.61
N ASP A 7 14.05 -3.29 5.59
CA ASP A 7 13.33 -3.14 4.33
C ASP A 7 13.93 -2.01 3.48
N TYR A 8 14.39 -0.95 4.12
CA TYR A 8 15.02 0.17 3.42
C TYR A 8 16.36 -0.24 2.81
N SER A 9 17.11 -1.10 3.49
CA SER A 9 18.43 -1.53 3.00
C SER A 9 18.31 -2.36 1.71
N VAL A 10 17.18 -3.02 1.52
CA VAL A 10 16.93 -3.81 0.31
C VAL A 10 16.47 -2.92 -0.86
N LEU A 11 15.61 -1.95 -0.59
CA LEU A 11 14.95 -1.18 -1.64
C LEU A 11 15.54 0.20 -1.88
N VAL A 12 16.35 0.71 -0.96
CA VAL A 12 16.91 2.07 -1.05
C VAL A 12 18.41 1.97 -0.88
N ARG A 13 19.15 2.59 -1.79
CA ARG A 13 20.59 2.63 -1.68
C ARG A 13 21.00 3.38 -0.43
N GLU A 14 22.13 2.96 0.17
CA GLU A 14 22.63 3.57 1.39
C GLU A 14 22.83 5.08 1.26
N GLU A 15 23.36 5.52 0.13
CA GLU A 15 23.56 6.96 -0.12
C GLU A 15 22.26 7.74 -0.17
N ILE A 16 21.19 7.15 -0.70
CA ILE A 16 19.87 7.81 -0.73
C ILE A 16 19.32 7.89 0.69
N LYS A 17 19.49 6.82 1.44
CA LYS A 17 19.07 6.78 2.83
C LYS A 17 19.77 7.87 3.63
N ASP A 18 21.10 8.00 3.45
CA ASP A 18 21.89 9.01 4.15
C ASP A 18 21.44 10.43 3.79
N ILE A 19 21.16 10.68 2.52
CA ILE A 19 20.67 11.99 2.07
C ILE A 19 19.34 12.33 2.73
N LEU A 20 18.45 11.36 2.82
CA LEU A 20 17.18 11.55 3.50
C LEU A 20 17.39 11.78 4.99
N LEU A 21 18.30 11.03 5.60
CA LEU A 21 18.57 11.13 7.03
C LEU A 21 19.12 12.48 7.45
N GLU A 22 19.83 13.18 6.57
CA GLU A 22 20.35 14.52 6.87
C GLU A 22 19.27 15.54 7.18
N ASN A 23 18.06 15.33 6.72
CA ASN A 23 16.99 16.30 6.76
C ASN A 23 15.79 15.87 7.61
N TYR A 24 15.95 14.83 8.43
CA TYR A 24 14.83 14.37 9.20
C TYR A 24 15.23 13.72 10.53
N SER A 25 14.24 13.48 11.36
CA SER A 25 14.36 12.70 12.58
C SER A 25 13.65 11.37 12.41
N GLU A 26 13.90 10.42 13.30
CA GLU A 26 13.17 9.16 13.31
C GLU A 26 11.66 9.37 13.43
N THR A 27 11.25 10.41 14.15
CA THR A 27 9.85 10.78 14.27
C THR A 27 9.23 11.07 12.90
N LYS A 28 9.95 11.81 12.05
CA LYS A 28 9.47 12.10 10.68
C LYS A 28 9.39 10.85 9.83
N LEU A 29 10.37 9.96 9.98
CA LEU A 29 10.36 8.68 9.26
C LEU A 29 9.13 7.86 9.63
N ARG A 30 8.87 7.71 10.93
CA ARG A 30 7.72 6.93 11.39
C ARG A 30 6.39 7.58 10.97
N ALA A 31 6.34 8.91 10.97
CA ALA A 31 5.15 9.62 10.49
C ALA A 31 4.91 9.35 8.99
N ALA A 32 5.97 9.39 8.18
CA ALA A 32 5.84 9.10 6.75
C ALA A 32 5.39 7.66 6.50
N GLU A 33 5.91 6.71 7.27
CA GLU A 33 5.50 5.30 7.20
C GLU A 33 4.02 5.15 7.54
N GLN A 34 3.58 5.81 8.60
CA GLN A 34 2.17 5.73 9.00
C GLN A 34 1.25 6.35 7.94
N MET A 35 1.65 7.48 7.37
CA MET A 35 0.90 8.08 6.27
C MET A 35 0.78 7.14 5.08
N ALA A 36 1.87 6.46 4.75
CA ALA A 36 1.87 5.50 3.65
C ALA A 36 0.96 4.31 3.94
N ILE A 37 1.03 3.76 5.14
CA ILE A 37 0.18 2.66 5.57
C ILE A 37 -1.29 3.05 5.46
N ASP A 38 -1.66 4.21 5.99
CA ASP A 38 -3.04 4.68 5.97
C ASP A 38 -3.52 4.95 4.54
N GLN A 39 -2.64 5.45 3.69
CA GLN A 39 -2.93 5.67 2.28
C GLN A 39 -3.25 4.36 1.56
N VAL A 40 -2.41 3.34 1.76
CA VAL A 40 -2.65 2.02 1.17
C VAL A 40 -3.93 1.41 1.71
N LYS A 41 -4.17 1.53 3.02
CA LYS A 41 -5.41 1.04 3.64
C LYS A 41 -6.64 1.67 3.00
N ASN A 42 -6.60 2.96 2.72
CA ASN A 42 -7.74 3.66 2.11
C ASN A 42 -8.12 3.08 0.76
N TYR A 43 -7.14 2.68 -0.04
CA TYR A 43 -7.44 2.05 -1.34
C TYR A 43 -7.95 0.62 -1.20
N LEU A 44 -7.49 -0.12 -0.21
CA LEU A 44 -7.77 -1.55 -0.10
C LEU A 44 -8.96 -1.88 0.81
N SER A 45 -9.35 -0.98 1.69
CA SER A 45 -10.32 -1.28 2.76
C SER A 45 -11.70 -1.72 2.27
N GLY A 46 -12.06 -1.41 1.03
CA GLY A 46 -13.35 -1.80 0.49
C GLY A 46 -13.49 -3.29 0.15
N LYS A 47 -12.37 -3.98 -0.05
CA LYS A 47 -12.36 -5.39 -0.49
C LYS A 47 -11.49 -6.30 0.36
N TYR A 48 -10.49 -5.74 1.01
CA TYR A 48 -9.47 -6.53 1.70
C TYR A 48 -9.45 -6.22 3.17
N ASP A 49 -9.05 -7.22 3.96
CA ASP A 49 -8.88 -7.07 5.41
C ASP A 49 -7.57 -6.37 5.69
N THR A 50 -7.59 -5.04 5.71
CA THR A 50 -6.38 -4.25 5.90
C THR A 50 -5.79 -4.41 7.30
N GLY A 51 -6.62 -4.69 8.30
CA GLY A 51 -6.15 -4.99 9.65
C GLY A 51 -5.25 -6.21 9.65
N GLU A 52 -5.65 -7.28 8.96
CA GLU A 52 -4.83 -8.47 8.85
C GLU A 52 -3.57 -8.22 8.03
N ILE A 53 -3.67 -7.54 6.89
CA ILE A 53 -2.52 -7.25 6.04
C ILE A 53 -1.42 -6.56 6.83
N PHE A 54 -1.76 -5.50 7.54
CA PHE A 54 -0.77 -4.65 8.20
C PHE A 54 -0.41 -5.09 9.63
N SER A 55 -1.07 -6.12 10.15
CA SER A 55 -0.69 -6.71 11.44
C SER A 55 0.44 -7.71 11.31
N ARG A 56 0.71 -8.20 10.12
CA ARG A 56 1.74 -9.20 9.88
C ARG A 56 3.13 -8.60 9.98
N THR A 57 4.09 -9.44 10.37
CA THR A 57 5.49 -9.03 10.52
C THR A 57 6.40 -10.05 9.85
N GLY A 58 7.63 -9.62 9.55
CA GLY A 58 8.64 -10.50 8.97
C GLY A 58 8.20 -11.11 7.64
N ASP A 59 8.46 -12.38 7.46
CA ASP A 59 8.17 -13.08 6.22
C ASP A 59 6.69 -13.36 6.00
N ALA A 60 5.85 -13.14 7.00
CA ALA A 60 4.41 -13.30 6.87
C ALA A 60 3.77 -12.15 6.09
N ARG A 61 4.49 -11.05 5.88
CA ARG A 61 4.00 -9.89 5.13
C ARG A 61 3.97 -10.19 3.63
N ASN A 62 3.02 -9.57 2.93
CA ASN A 62 3.03 -9.61 1.47
C ASN A 62 4.12 -8.65 0.97
N SER A 63 5.11 -9.19 0.26
CA SER A 63 6.27 -8.41 -0.20
C SER A 63 5.90 -7.27 -1.14
N HIS A 64 4.88 -7.45 -1.97
CA HIS A 64 4.43 -6.40 -2.89
C HIS A 64 3.83 -5.23 -2.12
N ILE A 65 3.05 -5.51 -1.08
CA ILE A 65 2.49 -4.47 -0.24
C ILE A 65 3.59 -3.74 0.54
N VAL A 66 4.61 -4.46 1.01
CA VAL A 66 5.78 -3.82 1.64
C VAL A 66 6.44 -2.86 0.67
N MET A 67 6.69 -3.29 -0.57
CA MET A 67 7.30 -2.46 -1.61
C MET A 67 6.48 -1.21 -1.89
N ILE A 68 5.19 -1.36 -2.09
CA ILE A 68 4.28 -0.24 -2.39
C ILE A 68 4.24 0.74 -1.22
N THR A 69 4.15 0.23 0.00
CA THR A 69 4.12 1.07 1.19
C THR A 69 5.41 1.85 1.35
N LEU A 70 6.56 1.20 1.08
CA LEU A 70 7.85 1.89 1.10
C LEU A 70 7.95 2.97 0.04
N ASP A 71 7.49 2.71 -1.17
CA ASP A 71 7.50 3.71 -2.24
C ASP A 71 6.69 4.94 -1.84
N CYS A 72 5.56 4.75 -1.21
CA CYS A 72 4.75 5.85 -0.71
C CYS A 72 5.44 6.59 0.44
N ALA A 73 6.02 5.85 1.39
CA ALA A 73 6.70 6.45 2.54
C ALA A 73 7.90 7.31 2.09
N LEU A 74 8.70 6.78 1.16
CA LEU A 74 9.85 7.52 0.63
C LEU A 74 9.42 8.78 -0.11
N TYR A 75 8.35 8.69 -0.88
CA TYR A 75 7.80 9.87 -1.54
C TYR A 75 7.42 10.94 -0.51
N HIS A 76 6.75 10.56 0.56
CA HIS A 76 6.37 11.51 1.62
C HIS A 76 7.58 12.12 2.31
N LEU A 77 8.66 11.34 2.48
CA LEU A 77 9.89 11.87 3.07
C LEU A 77 10.56 12.92 2.19
N TYR A 78 10.47 12.78 0.86
CA TYR A 78 11.02 13.76 -0.07
C TYR A 78 10.15 15.01 -0.22
N THR A 79 8.89 14.95 0.16
CA THR A 79 7.96 16.06 -0.08
C THR A 79 8.46 17.42 0.44
N PRO A 80 9.11 17.51 1.64
CA PRO A 80 9.66 18.79 2.11
C PRO A 80 10.87 19.27 1.31
N ILE A 81 11.51 18.38 0.54
CA ILE A 81 12.71 18.72 -0.24
C ILE A 81 12.56 18.22 -1.68
N PRO A 82 11.55 18.72 -2.42
CA PRO A 82 11.22 18.17 -3.74
C PRO A 82 12.36 18.26 -4.75
N ARG A 83 13.29 19.20 -4.59
CA ARG A 83 14.44 19.31 -5.49
C ARG A 83 15.37 18.11 -5.41
N LYS A 84 15.38 17.40 -4.29
CA LYS A 84 16.24 16.23 -4.10
C LYS A 84 15.57 14.95 -4.53
N MET A 85 14.29 14.98 -4.86
CA MET A 85 13.56 13.77 -5.23
C MET A 85 14.01 13.26 -6.59
N PRO A 86 14.55 12.01 -6.66
CA PRO A 86 14.87 11.42 -7.95
C PRO A 86 13.61 11.19 -8.77
N GLU A 87 13.71 11.34 -10.09
CA GLU A 87 12.60 11.05 -10.98
C GLU A 87 12.09 9.62 -10.83
N THR A 88 13.01 8.67 -10.64
CA THR A 88 12.66 7.28 -10.41
C THR A 88 11.75 7.12 -9.19
N ARG A 89 12.01 7.88 -8.13
CA ARG A 89 11.22 7.80 -6.90
C ARG A 89 9.80 8.30 -7.12
N ALA A 90 9.66 9.40 -7.83
CA ALA A 90 8.35 9.93 -8.19
C ALA A 90 7.58 8.97 -9.08
N GLN A 91 8.26 8.34 -10.05
CA GLN A 91 7.64 7.34 -10.93
C GLN A 91 7.18 6.11 -10.17
N ARG A 92 8.00 5.62 -9.24
CA ARG A 92 7.62 4.45 -8.43
C ARG A 92 6.40 4.75 -7.55
N TYR A 93 6.31 5.96 -7.01
CA TYR A 93 5.14 6.37 -6.27
C TYR A 93 3.90 6.37 -7.16
N GLN A 94 4.01 6.93 -8.37
CA GLN A 94 2.89 6.96 -9.29
C GLN A 94 2.46 5.56 -9.71
N ASP A 95 3.41 4.66 -9.94
CA ASP A 95 3.11 3.26 -10.28
C ASP A 95 2.37 2.57 -9.13
N ALA A 96 2.77 2.84 -7.90
CA ALA A 96 2.11 2.27 -6.72
C ALA A 96 0.67 2.77 -6.63
N ILE A 97 0.44 4.05 -6.81
CA ILE A 97 -0.90 4.64 -6.77
C ILE A 97 -1.77 4.09 -7.90
N ASP A 98 -1.22 3.96 -9.10
CA ASP A 98 -1.96 3.43 -10.25
C ASP A 98 -2.41 1.98 -9.99
N TRP A 99 -1.53 1.16 -9.44
CA TRP A 99 -1.88 -0.22 -9.08
C TRP A 99 -2.98 -0.25 -8.01
N LEU A 100 -2.84 0.59 -6.98
CA LEU A 100 -3.85 0.67 -5.92
C LEU A 100 -5.22 1.08 -6.46
N LYS A 101 -5.24 2.01 -7.40
CA LYS A 101 -6.49 2.44 -8.05
C LYS A 101 -7.13 1.31 -8.83
N LEU A 102 -6.33 0.54 -9.58
CA LEU A 102 -6.84 -0.61 -10.33
C LEU A 102 -7.46 -1.65 -9.41
N VAL A 103 -6.78 -1.96 -8.32
CA VAL A 103 -7.28 -2.94 -7.35
C VAL A 103 -8.55 -2.43 -6.67
N ALA A 104 -8.59 -1.15 -6.29
CA ALA A 104 -9.74 -0.55 -5.65
C ALA A 104 -10.97 -0.57 -6.55
N LYS A 105 -10.78 -0.40 -7.86
CA LYS A 105 -11.87 -0.44 -8.83
C LYS A 105 -12.31 -1.87 -9.18
N GLY A 106 -11.54 -2.87 -8.79
CA GLY A 106 -11.80 -4.26 -9.14
C GLY A 106 -11.30 -4.66 -10.52
N GLU A 107 -10.51 -3.80 -11.16
CA GLU A 107 -9.93 -4.10 -12.48
C GLU A 107 -8.64 -4.90 -12.39
N GLY A 108 -8.02 -4.93 -11.20
CA GLY A 108 -6.85 -5.74 -10.93
C GLY A 108 -7.12 -6.75 -9.84
N THR A 109 -6.28 -7.77 -9.75
CA THR A 109 -6.37 -8.78 -8.70
C THR A 109 -5.16 -8.68 -7.78
N ALA A 110 -5.37 -9.02 -6.51
CA ALA A 110 -4.30 -9.05 -5.52
C ALA A 110 -4.48 -10.27 -4.63
N ASP A 111 -3.36 -10.91 -4.30
CA ASP A 111 -3.36 -12.08 -3.41
C ASP A 111 -3.27 -11.59 -1.95
N LEU A 112 -4.38 -11.10 -1.46
CA LEU A 112 -4.48 -10.50 -0.13
C LEU A 112 -5.71 -11.04 0.61
N PRO A 113 -5.68 -11.05 1.94
CA PRO A 113 -6.85 -11.45 2.73
C PRO A 113 -8.05 -10.56 2.42
N LYS A 114 -9.17 -11.18 2.10
CA LYS A 114 -10.41 -10.48 1.78
C LYS A 114 -11.25 -10.31 3.03
N ILE A 115 -12.10 -9.29 3.01
CA ILE A 115 -13.07 -9.06 4.08
C ILE A 115 -14.00 -10.26 4.15
N LYS A 116 -14.31 -10.71 5.39
CA LYS A 116 -15.20 -11.84 5.64
C LYS A 116 -16.40 -11.38 6.44
N ASN A 117 -17.54 -12.09 6.26
CA ASN A 117 -18.71 -11.85 7.09
C ASN A 117 -18.55 -12.57 8.43
N GLU A 118 -19.57 -12.50 9.30
CA GLU A 118 -19.54 -13.15 10.61
C GLU A 118 -19.39 -14.67 10.55
N SER A 119 -19.83 -15.31 9.46
CA SER A 119 -19.68 -16.75 9.28
C SER A 119 -18.33 -17.13 8.67
N GLY A 120 -17.47 -16.18 8.40
CA GLY A 120 -16.15 -16.41 7.82
C GLY A 120 -16.12 -16.46 6.30
N GLU A 121 -17.22 -16.16 5.64
CA GLU A 121 -17.28 -16.15 4.19
C GLU A 121 -16.74 -14.84 3.63
N THR A 122 -16.08 -14.95 2.48
CA THR A 122 -15.54 -13.78 1.81
C THR A 122 -16.65 -12.93 1.21
N LEU A 123 -16.76 -11.67 1.65
CA LEU A 123 -17.80 -10.77 1.18
C LEU A 123 -17.70 -10.46 -0.31
N SER A 124 -16.50 -10.37 -0.84
CA SER A 124 -16.31 -10.03 -2.25
C SER A 124 -16.89 -11.05 -3.21
N GLY A 125 -17.09 -12.28 -2.78
CA GLY A 125 -17.69 -13.32 -3.62
C GLY A 125 -19.20 -13.25 -3.69
N ILE A 126 -19.82 -12.49 -2.82
CA ILE A 126 -21.25 -12.41 -2.75
C ILE A 126 -21.83 -11.41 -3.70
N ARG A 127 -21.06 -10.42 -3.99
CA ARG A 127 -21.58 -9.40 -4.65
C ARG A 127 -21.77 -9.54 -6.00
N PHE A 128 -21.92 -9.89 -6.48
CA PHE A 128 -22.07 -9.89 -7.65
C PHE A 128 -23.04 -10.58 -8.13
N THR A 129 -23.54 -10.69 -7.80
CA THR A 129 -24.34 -11.26 -8.35
C THR A 129 -25.57 -10.88 -8.54
N SER A 130 -25.51 -10.33 -8.44
CA SER A 130 -26.17 -10.04 -8.58
C SER A 130 -26.86 -9.60 -9.05
N LYS A 131 -27.06 -9.27 -8.93
CA LYS A 131 -27.50 -9.02 -9.10
C LYS A 131 -27.83 -8.51 -9.93
N TYR A 132 -27.71 -8.27 -9.83
CA TYR A 132 -27.80 -8.01 -10.57
C TYR A 132 -28.13 -8.16 -11.36
N THR A 133 -28.11 -8.19 -11.25
CA THR A 133 -28.20 -8.41 -12.00
C THR A 133 -28.58 -8.40 -12.73
N ALA A 134 -28.88 -8.56 -12.81
CA ALA A 134 -29.08 -8.70 -13.55
C ALA A 134 -29.52 -8.21 -14.19
N GLU A 135 -29.71 -7.96 -13.83
CA GLU A 135 -29.86 -7.81 -14.37
C GLU A 135 -29.99 -7.31 -15.12
N ASN A 136 -30.22 -6.98 -15.00
CA ASN A 136 -30.11 -6.78 -15.67
C ASN A 136 -30.17 -6.44 -16.42
N ASN A 137 -30.33 -6.33 -16.54
CA ASN A 137 -30.22 -6.34 -17.24
C ASN A 137 -30.61 -6.11 -18.09
N ARG A 138 -30.93 -6.10 -18.43
CA ARG A 138 -31.17 -6.16 -18.87
C ARG A 138 -31.35 -5.50 -19.61
N TRP A 139 -31.41 -5.20 -19.42
CA TRP A 139 -31.19 -4.83 -19.55
C TRP A 139 -31.06 -4.64 -20.11
#